data_fec2ff65157175b5a63e7831b16e3862
#
_entry.id   fec2ff65157175b5a63e7831b16e3862
#
_cell.length_a   1.000
_cell.length_b   1.000
_cell.length_c   1.000
_cell.angle_alpha   90.00
_cell.angle_beta   90.00
_cell.angle_gamma   90.00
#
_symmetry.space_group_name_H-M   'P 1'
#
loop_
_entity.id
_entity.type
_entity.pdbx_description
1 polymer ?
#
loop_
_entity_poly.entity_id
_entity_poly.type
_entity_poly.pdbx_seq_one_letter_code
_entity_poly.pdbx_strand_id
1 'polypeptide(L)'
;MSLSYEKKIEAAKAEFKKKLSPDDASKFDACADPRKPRFLLEHGNFTESEIVSELSETVGLETVDNIEIPENAESLLPLRIINEYRCLPLSDGTVVFTWPPSDDAIKWICAISGRIPPIKLAPYSLVEGKIAESFGVGAESLEGRDADDFSDISESETQEDENAAIIKFVNEIITRALADRATDIHIEPRRDSLAIRYRIDGDMNSVSVPDNLVKFKDAIVSRIKIMARLNISEKRRPQDGRIAFRSKSGEEIDIRVSSLPTLYGESVSLRLLNQKSRPVTIEDLGFLPDDAAKISRPLSLPHGIILVTGPTGSGKSTTLTAFIRRLRSPEVRIITVEDPVEYEVEGVNQTQVNPEIGLTFSSVLRSVLRQDPDIIMVGEIRDRETADIAIRASLTGHLVLSTLHTNDSAGALTRLVDMGIEPFLIASSVEMILAQRLVRRLCKCAVPANYTRQQLSSSLATLGIPQSELEFAGGIKIPHGCDKCRSIGYYGRVGIFEILLVTEDIHSMIVSRASAREIREAARANGMRTLQECGWELVKRGISGLDEIMCYANLNDEAVSHAKV
;
A
#
# COMPACT_ATOMS: atom_id res chain seq x y z
N MET A 1 19.17 27.29 3.12
CA MET A 1 20.01 28.00 2.13
C MET A 1 19.69 29.48 2.13
N SER A 2 20.62 30.35 1.69
CA SER A 2 20.40 31.79 1.73
C SER A 2 19.53 32.25 0.56
N LEU A 3 18.81 33.36 0.75
CA LEU A 3 18.10 34.10 -0.34
C LEU A 3 18.94 34.28 -1.62
N SER A 4 20.26 34.13 -1.51
CA SER A 4 21.25 34.19 -2.58
C SER A 4 21.23 32.96 -3.50
N TYR A 5 20.90 31.75 -2.99
CA TYR A 5 20.96 30.51 -3.75
C TYR A 5 19.77 30.36 -4.70
N GLU A 6 18.56 30.61 -4.22
CA GLU A 6 17.35 30.62 -5.05
C GLU A 6 17.43 31.65 -6.19
N LYS A 7 17.97 32.86 -5.88
CA LYS A 7 18.20 33.88 -6.91
C LYS A 7 19.16 33.43 -8.00
N LYS A 8 20.17 32.62 -7.66
CA LYS A 8 21.13 32.09 -8.63
C LYS A 8 20.46 31.03 -9.53
N ILE A 9 19.62 30.15 -8.97
CA ILE A 9 18.83 29.20 -9.76
C ILE A 9 17.91 29.92 -10.72
N GLU A 10 17.20 30.96 -10.26
CA GLU A 10 16.32 31.74 -11.12
C GLU A 10 17.11 32.52 -12.20
N ALA A 11 18.33 32.96 -11.91
CA ALA A 11 19.20 33.57 -12.91
C ALA A 11 19.62 32.55 -13.98
N ALA A 12 19.99 31.33 -13.60
CA ALA A 12 20.30 30.26 -14.55
C ALA A 12 19.09 29.90 -15.42
N LYS A 13 17.89 29.78 -14.82
CA LYS A 13 16.63 29.57 -15.56
C LYS A 13 16.39 30.69 -16.59
N ALA A 14 16.64 31.94 -16.22
CA ALA A 14 16.47 33.07 -17.11
C ALA A 14 17.44 33.05 -18.30
N GLU A 15 18.69 32.59 -18.12
CA GLU A 15 19.65 32.45 -19.20
C GLU A 15 19.21 31.38 -20.21
N PHE A 16 18.75 30.22 -19.75
CA PHE A 16 18.22 29.19 -20.66
C PHE A 16 16.99 29.67 -21.43
N LYS A 17 16.07 30.39 -20.78
CA LYS A 17 14.87 30.94 -21.44
C LYS A 17 15.17 31.90 -22.57
N LYS A 18 16.22 32.70 -22.50
CA LYS A 18 16.64 33.60 -23.58
C LYS A 18 16.91 32.89 -24.89
N LYS A 19 17.30 31.62 -24.84
CA LYS A 19 17.66 30.80 -25.99
C LYS A 19 16.51 29.90 -26.48
N LEU A 20 15.37 29.88 -25.77
CA LEU A 20 14.16 29.10 -26.12
C LEU A 20 13.16 29.94 -26.91
N SER A 21 12.31 29.27 -27.69
CA SER A 21 11.14 29.94 -28.28
C SER A 21 10.15 30.42 -27.19
N PRO A 22 9.30 31.43 -27.43
CA PRO A 22 8.35 31.88 -26.43
C PRO A 22 7.38 30.79 -25.91
N ASP A 23 7.01 29.84 -26.78
CA ASP A 23 6.16 28.70 -26.43
C ASP A 23 6.89 27.71 -25.57
N ASP A 24 8.15 27.37 -25.93
CA ASP A 24 8.99 26.46 -25.15
C ASP A 24 9.44 27.07 -23.83
N ALA A 25 9.66 28.38 -23.75
CA ALA A 25 9.96 29.07 -22.51
C ALA A 25 8.81 28.93 -21.47
N SER A 26 7.54 28.99 -21.94
CA SER A 26 6.38 28.76 -21.09
C SER A 26 6.29 27.30 -20.60
N LYS A 27 6.58 26.34 -21.48
CA LYS A 27 6.62 24.90 -21.13
C LYS A 27 7.77 24.57 -20.17
N PHE A 28 8.92 25.21 -20.35
CA PHE A 28 10.07 25.08 -19.44
C PHE A 28 9.77 25.55 -18.03
N ASP A 29 8.98 26.63 -17.87
CA ASP A 29 8.54 27.07 -16.55
C ASP A 29 7.60 26.06 -15.86
N ALA A 30 6.71 25.44 -16.62
CA ALA A 30 5.79 24.42 -16.12
C ALA A 30 6.48 23.07 -15.85
N CYS A 31 7.70 22.86 -16.36
CA CYS A 31 8.45 21.64 -16.16
C CYS A 31 9.04 21.55 -14.75
N ALA A 32 8.92 20.39 -14.09
CA ALA A 32 9.55 20.13 -12.80
C ALA A 32 11.08 20.27 -12.87
N ASP A 33 11.70 20.89 -11.85
CA ASP A 33 13.14 21.19 -11.85
C ASP A 33 14.05 19.99 -12.19
N PRO A 34 13.86 18.78 -11.67
CA PRO A 34 14.72 17.63 -12.02
C PRO A 34 14.62 17.19 -13.49
N ARG A 35 13.58 17.60 -14.23
CA ARG A 35 13.35 17.26 -15.65
C ARG A 35 13.76 18.37 -16.62
N LYS A 36 14.14 19.52 -16.10
CA LYS A 36 14.57 20.67 -16.92
C LYS A 36 15.77 20.37 -17.84
N PRO A 37 16.81 19.62 -17.39
CA PRO A 37 17.90 19.27 -18.29
C PRO A 37 17.43 18.52 -19.54
N ARG A 38 16.57 17.52 -19.36
CA ARG A 38 15.99 16.79 -20.48
C ARG A 38 15.19 17.69 -21.42
N PHE A 39 14.35 18.55 -20.86
CA PHE A 39 13.56 19.51 -21.67
C PHE A 39 14.47 20.40 -22.53
N LEU A 40 15.59 20.89 -21.98
CA LEU A 40 16.57 21.70 -22.70
C LEU A 40 17.26 20.93 -23.82
N LEU A 41 17.56 19.65 -23.62
CA LEU A 41 18.14 18.77 -24.63
C LEU A 41 17.17 18.52 -25.80
N GLU A 42 15.89 18.27 -25.49
CA GLU A 42 14.88 17.92 -26.49
C GLU A 42 14.34 19.14 -27.28
N HIS A 43 14.26 20.31 -26.66
CA HIS A 43 13.57 21.48 -27.23
C HIS A 43 14.45 22.73 -27.38
N GLY A 44 15.61 22.76 -26.71
CA GLY A 44 16.44 23.98 -26.64
C GLY A 44 17.69 23.97 -27.49
N ASN A 45 17.99 22.88 -28.21
CA ASN A 45 19.27 22.69 -28.94
C ASN A 45 20.51 22.91 -28.05
N PHE A 46 20.43 22.55 -26.77
CA PHE A 46 21.57 22.57 -25.85
C PHE A 46 22.24 21.21 -25.80
N THR A 47 23.54 21.22 -25.60
CA THR A 47 24.31 20.01 -25.24
C THR A 47 24.34 19.84 -23.71
N GLU A 48 24.52 18.61 -23.22
CA GLU A 48 24.65 18.36 -21.77
C GLU A 48 25.77 19.17 -21.14
N SER A 49 26.92 19.26 -21.84
CA SER A 49 28.06 20.03 -21.38
C SER A 49 27.74 21.53 -21.21
N GLU A 50 26.97 22.11 -22.12
CA GLU A 50 26.54 23.51 -22.02
C GLU A 50 25.60 23.71 -20.83
N ILE A 51 24.65 22.78 -20.59
CA ILE A 51 23.70 22.85 -19.47
C ILE A 51 24.47 22.78 -18.14
N VAL A 52 25.36 21.80 -18.00
CA VAL A 52 26.12 21.58 -16.75
C VAL A 52 27.07 22.75 -16.48
N SER A 53 27.78 23.27 -17.53
CA SER A 53 28.68 24.41 -17.40
C SER A 53 27.94 25.68 -16.95
N GLU A 54 26.83 26.02 -17.61
CA GLU A 54 26.03 27.19 -17.29
C GLU A 54 25.49 27.14 -15.85
N LEU A 55 24.99 25.95 -15.42
CA LEU A 55 24.53 25.72 -14.06
C LEU A 55 25.66 25.85 -13.04
N SER A 56 26.83 25.24 -13.35
CA SER A 56 27.99 25.28 -12.47
C SER A 56 28.49 26.72 -12.26
N GLU A 57 28.63 27.49 -13.35
CA GLU A 57 29.10 28.88 -13.29
C GLU A 57 28.11 29.81 -12.58
N THR A 58 26.82 29.68 -12.88
CA THR A 58 25.80 30.59 -12.33
C THR A 58 25.46 30.28 -10.87
N VAL A 59 25.32 29.01 -10.52
CA VAL A 59 24.93 28.59 -9.17
C VAL A 59 26.15 28.44 -8.26
N GLY A 60 27.31 28.10 -8.83
CA GLY A 60 28.57 27.90 -8.11
C GLY A 60 28.67 26.50 -7.47
N LEU A 61 28.16 25.47 -8.17
CA LEU A 61 28.28 24.07 -7.78
C LEU A 61 29.39 23.39 -8.62
N GLU A 62 30.17 22.52 -7.98
CA GLU A 62 31.17 21.69 -8.66
C GLU A 62 30.49 20.64 -9.54
N THR A 63 31.18 20.20 -10.61
CA THR A 63 30.72 19.19 -11.54
C THR A 63 31.46 17.87 -11.35
N VAL A 64 30.81 16.76 -11.74
CA VAL A 64 31.38 15.41 -11.71
C VAL A 64 31.14 14.73 -13.06
N ASP A 65 32.18 14.21 -13.68
CA ASP A 65 32.14 13.51 -14.98
C ASP A 65 32.15 11.98 -14.82
N ASN A 66 32.36 11.48 -13.61
CA ASN A 66 32.27 10.05 -13.30
C ASN A 66 31.57 9.83 -11.97
N ILE A 67 30.61 8.89 -11.94
CA ILE A 67 29.78 8.54 -10.77
C ILE A 67 30.05 7.08 -10.42
N GLU A 68 30.63 6.84 -9.25
CA GLU A 68 30.71 5.53 -8.64
C GLU A 68 29.68 5.44 -7.52
N ILE A 69 28.67 4.61 -7.76
CA ILE A 69 27.59 4.39 -6.80
C ILE A 69 28.06 3.35 -5.78
N PRO A 70 28.01 3.66 -4.46
CA PRO A 70 28.37 2.68 -3.45
C PRO A 70 27.34 1.54 -3.40
N GLU A 71 27.78 0.32 -3.07
CA GLU A 71 26.90 -0.86 -2.96
C GLU A 71 25.71 -0.64 -2.00
N ASN A 72 25.85 0.27 -1.04
CA ASN A 72 24.83 0.63 -0.06
C ASN A 72 24.12 1.95 -0.36
N ALA A 73 24.04 2.38 -1.60
CA ALA A 73 23.46 3.67 -2.00
C ALA A 73 22.01 3.84 -1.53
N GLU A 74 21.21 2.77 -1.56
CA GLU A 74 19.83 2.77 -1.07
C GLU A 74 19.74 3.02 0.46
N SER A 75 20.79 2.67 1.21
CA SER A 75 20.88 2.95 2.64
C SER A 75 21.31 4.41 2.93
N LEU A 76 21.97 5.07 1.98
CA LEU A 76 22.38 6.47 2.09
C LEU A 76 21.25 7.42 1.69
N LEU A 77 20.52 7.09 0.62
CA LEU A 77 19.35 7.83 0.15
C LEU A 77 18.23 6.86 -0.28
N PRO A 78 17.00 7.01 0.26
CA PRO A 78 15.85 6.21 -0.17
C PRO A 78 15.59 6.35 -1.67
N LEU A 79 15.24 5.25 -2.33
CA LEU A 79 14.89 5.21 -3.77
C LEU A 79 13.86 6.26 -4.17
N ARG A 80 12.93 6.61 -3.27
CA ARG A 80 11.96 7.68 -3.51
C ARG A 80 12.66 9.01 -3.77
N ILE A 81 13.64 9.37 -2.97
CA ILE A 81 14.41 10.63 -3.08
C ILE A 81 15.26 10.62 -4.36
N ILE A 82 15.95 9.49 -4.61
CA ILE A 82 16.73 9.29 -5.84
C ILE A 82 15.86 9.53 -7.08
N ASN A 83 14.69 8.92 -7.12
CA ASN A 83 13.78 9.00 -8.26
C ASN A 83 13.04 10.33 -8.38
N GLU A 84 12.65 10.95 -7.25
CA GLU A 84 11.90 12.20 -7.23
C GLU A 84 12.78 13.39 -7.64
N TYR A 85 14.01 13.43 -7.12
CA TYR A 85 14.93 14.56 -7.32
C TYR A 85 16.04 14.29 -8.33
N ARG A 86 16.08 13.09 -8.94
CA ARG A 86 17.11 12.66 -9.91
C ARG A 86 18.50 12.93 -9.38
N CYS A 87 18.82 12.31 -8.25
CA CYS A 87 20.09 12.48 -7.55
C CYS A 87 20.68 11.14 -7.12
N LEU A 88 21.99 11.10 -6.92
CA LEU A 88 22.72 9.90 -6.53
C LEU A 88 23.67 10.19 -5.37
N PRO A 89 23.73 9.33 -4.33
CA PRO A 89 24.73 9.44 -3.28
C PRO A 89 26.06 8.84 -3.74
N LEU A 90 27.17 9.51 -3.41
CA LEU A 90 28.52 8.99 -3.56
C LEU A 90 29.04 8.43 -2.24
N SER A 91 30.12 7.62 -2.32
CA SER A 91 30.74 6.98 -1.15
C SER A 91 31.34 7.96 -0.14
N ASP A 92 31.72 9.18 -0.57
CA ASP A 92 32.22 10.25 0.28
C ASP A 92 31.12 11.05 1.02
N GLY A 93 29.84 10.70 0.77
CA GLY A 93 28.68 11.39 1.31
C GLY A 93 28.26 12.63 0.51
N THR A 94 28.84 12.86 -0.67
CA THR A 94 28.36 13.86 -1.63
C THR A 94 27.06 13.37 -2.29
N VAL A 95 26.17 14.29 -2.65
CA VAL A 95 24.99 13.98 -3.45
C VAL A 95 25.07 14.71 -4.79
N VAL A 96 24.97 13.95 -5.86
CA VAL A 96 25.05 14.46 -7.24
C VAL A 96 23.66 14.63 -7.80
N PHE A 97 23.41 15.77 -8.47
CA PHE A 97 22.13 16.13 -9.06
C PHE A 97 22.28 16.44 -10.55
N THR A 98 21.22 16.27 -11.31
CA THR A 98 21.13 16.72 -12.72
C THR A 98 20.76 18.21 -12.84
N TRP A 99 20.10 18.75 -11.81
CA TRP A 99 19.65 20.14 -11.67
C TRP A 99 19.86 20.62 -10.23
N PRO A 100 20.19 21.89 -9.99
CA PRO A 100 20.36 22.39 -8.62
C PRO A 100 19.15 22.09 -7.74
N PRO A 101 19.34 21.42 -6.58
CA PRO A 101 18.23 20.96 -5.75
C PRO A 101 17.44 22.11 -5.14
N SER A 102 16.12 21.92 -4.99
CA SER A 102 15.26 22.81 -4.24
C SER A 102 15.50 22.74 -2.73
N ASP A 103 15.04 23.75 -1.98
CA ASP A 103 15.13 23.75 -0.52
C ASP A 103 14.45 22.52 0.10
N ASP A 104 13.38 22.02 -0.50
CA ASP A 104 12.67 20.83 -0.01
C ASP A 104 13.50 19.55 -0.25
N ALA A 105 14.14 19.39 -1.40
CA ALA A 105 15.06 18.29 -1.64
C ALA A 105 16.19 18.26 -0.58
N ILE A 106 16.75 19.41 -0.26
CA ILE A 106 17.83 19.54 0.72
C ILE A 106 17.33 19.22 2.13
N LYS A 107 16.13 19.70 2.52
CA LYS A 107 15.52 19.38 3.81
C LYS A 107 15.31 17.88 3.98
N TRP A 108 14.80 17.21 2.95
CA TRP A 108 14.63 15.74 2.96
C TRP A 108 15.95 15.01 3.11
N ILE A 109 16.97 15.40 2.33
CA ILE A 109 18.29 14.77 2.41
C ILE A 109 18.95 15.04 3.78
N CYS A 110 18.81 16.25 4.31
CA CYS A 110 19.30 16.58 5.66
C CYS A 110 18.60 15.78 6.76
N ALA A 111 17.27 15.57 6.63
CA ALA A 111 16.52 14.77 7.59
C ALA A 111 16.99 13.30 7.63
N ILE A 112 17.43 12.78 6.49
CA ILE A 112 17.91 11.40 6.35
C ILE A 112 19.37 11.26 6.76
N SER A 113 20.24 12.15 6.26
CA SER A 113 21.69 12.06 6.48
C SER A 113 22.17 12.71 7.80
N GLY A 114 21.29 13.45 8.49
CA GLY A 114 21.62 14.21 9.71
C GLY A 114 22.53 15.41 9.49
N ARG A 115 22.92 15.71 8.25
CA ARG A 115 23.80 16.83 7.86
C ARG A 115 23.45 17.33 6.46
N ILE A 116 23.89 18.56 6.14
CA ILE A 116 23.84 19.04 4.75
C ILE A 116 24.99 18.38 3.99
N PRO A 117 24.71 17.50 2.99
CA PRO A 117 25.77 16.87 2.22
C PRO A 117 26.41 17.89 1.26
N PRO A 118 27.66 17.68 0.84
CA PRO A 118 28.20 18.35 -0.31
C PRO A 118 27.34 18.06 -1.55
N ILE A 119 27.07 19.06 -2.38
CA ILE A 119 26.22 18.97 -3.57
C ILE A 119 27.07 19.20 -4.81
N LYS A 120 26.95 18.31 -5.80
CA LYS A 120 27.62 18.45 -7.11
C LYS A 120 26.61 18.25 -8.23
N LEU A 121 26.98 18.70 -9.43
CA LEU A 121 26.19 18.52 -10.65
C LEU A 121 26.85 17.50 -11.57
N ALA A 122 26.05 16.77 -12.33
CA ALA A 122 26.52 15.87 -13.37
C ALA A 122 25.60 15.92 -14.61
N PRO A 123 26.11 15.48 -15.76
CA PRO A 123 25.31 15.32 -16.96
C PRO A 123 24.06 14.48 -16.75
N TYR A 124 22.97 14.87 -17.39
CA TYR A 124 21.68 14.20 -17.21
C TYR A 124 21.75 12.72 -17.59
N SER A 125 22.34 12.40 -18.76
CA SER A 125 22.50 11.02 -19.23
C SER A 125 23.33 10.16 -18.27
N LEU A 126 24.37 10.73 -17.65
CA LEU A 126 25.21 10.01 -16.69
C LEU A 126 24.46 9.62 -15.44
N VAL A 127 23.67 10.55 -14.86
CA VAL A 127 22.87 10.28 -13.66
C VAL A 127 21.74 9.31 -13.97
N GLU A 128 21.00 9.53 -15.06
CA GLU A 128 19.91 8.65 -15.50
C GLU A 128 20.40 7.23 -15.81
N GLY A 129 21.49 7.11 -16.57
CA GLY A 129 22.09 5.82 -16.88
C GLY A 129 22.50 5.06 -15.60
N LYS A 130 23.09 5.76 -14.63
CA LYS A 130 23.45 5.16 -13.35
C LYS A 130 22.27 4.81 -12.47
N ILE A 131 21.20 5.61 -12.48
CA ILE A 131 19.94 5.27 -11.80
C ILE A 131 19.32 4.03 -12.46
N ALA A 132 19.28 3.96 -13.78
CA ALA A 132 18.76 2.82 -14.51
C ALA A 132 19.58 1.54 -14.26
N GLU A 133 20.91 1.63 -14.33
CA GLU A 133 21.84 0.52 -14.09
C GLU A 133 21.70 -0.06 -12.67
N SER A 134 21.67 0.79 -11.65
CA SER A 134 21.72 0.34 -10.25
C SER A 134 20.33 0.10 -9.64
N PHE A 135 19.31 0.82 -10.08
CA PHE A 135 17.97 0.82 -9.45
C PHE A 135 16.83 0.57 -10.44
N GLY A 136 17.11 0.51 -11.74
CA GLY A 136 16.12 0.28 -12.79
C GLY A 136 15.58 -1.15 -12.82
N VAL A 137 14.33 -1.32 -13.23
CA VAL A 137 13.71 -2.63 -13.49
C VAL A 137 13.70 -2.87 -14.98
N GLY A 138 14.41 -3.91 -15.46
CA GLY A 138 14.33 -4.33 -16.86
C GLY A 138 14.92 -3.37 -17.90
N ALA A 139 15.67 -2.36 -17.46
CA ALA A 139 16.24 -1.34 -18.31
C ALA A 139 17.16 -1.92 -19.41
N GLU A 140 17.99 -2.90 -19.05
CA GLU A 140 18.92 -3.56 -19.99
C GLU A 140 18.23 -4.20 -21.21
N SER A 141 16.94 -4.55 -21.08
CA SER A 141 16.18 -5.19 -22.17
C SER A 141 15.66 -4.19 -23.21
N LEU A 142 15.55 -2.90 -22.83
CA LEU A 142 14.96 -1.84 -23.66
C LEU A 142 15.89 -0.63 -23.86
N GLU A 143 17.03 -0.58 -23.16
CA GLU A 143 18.04 0.48 -23.35
C GLU A 143 18.74 0.37 -24.73
N GLY A 144 18.94 1.52 -25.36
CA GLY A 144 19.64 1.64 -26.64
C GLY A 144 18.78 1.30 -27.87
N ARG A 145 17.50 1.07 -27.74
CA ARG A 145 16.59 0.81 -28.86
C ARG A 145 15.68 2.02 -29.08
N ASP A 146 15.96 2.81 -30.09
CA ASP A 146 15.02 3.83 -30.58
C ASP A 146 14.04 3.19 -31.57
N ALA A 147 12.77 3.62 -31.52
CA ALA A 147 11.76 3.13 -32.45
C ALA A 147 12.07 3.48 -33.93
N ASP A 148 12.98 4.43 -34.17
CA ASP A 148 13.39 4.88 -35.48
C ASP A 148 14.58 4.11 -36.05
N ASP A 149 15.33 3.32 -35.25
CA ASP A 149 16.46 2.49 -35.73
C ASP A 149 16.01 1.25 -36.54
N PHE A 150 14.70 1.02 -36.63
CA PHE A 150 14.11 -0.17 -37.23
C PHE A 150 13.69 -0.01 -38.70
N SER A 151 14.00 1.11 -39.34
CA SER A 151 13.54 1.36 -40.73
C SER A 151 14.32 0.58 -41.82
N ASP A 152 15.42 -0.10 -41.51
CA ASP A 152 16.30 -0.72 -42.53
C ASP A 152 16.61 -2.21 -42.34
N ILE A 153 16.02 -2.91 -41.36
CA ILE A 153 16.18 -4.36 -41.17
C ILE A 153 14.84 -5.06 -41.42
N SER A 154 14.81 -6.22 -42.05
CA SER A 154 13.62 -6.95 -42.46
C SER A 154 12.54 -7.01 -41.34
N GLU A 155 11.31 -6.55 -41.63
CA GLU A 155 10.19 -6.34 -40.71
C GLU A 155 9.84 -7.56 -39.80
N SER A 156 10.28 -8.76 -40.12
CA SER A 156 9.97 -9.98 -39.36
C SER A 156 10.94 -10.22 -38.18
N GLU A 157 12.23 -9.98 -38.33
CA GLU A 157 13.24 -10.24 -37.28
C GLU A 157 13.21 -9.17 -36.19
N THR A 158 12.93 -7.92 -36.53
CA THR A 158 12.80 -6.81 -35.58
C THR A 158 11.58 -6.93 -34.67
N GLN A 159 10.42 -7.36 -35.18
CA GLN A 159 9.21 -7.58 -34.37
C GLN A 159 9.36 -8.75 -33.39
N GLU A 160 10.11 -9.79 -33.73
CA GLU A 160 10.38 -10.90 -32.79
C GLU A 160 11.29 -10.46 -31.63
N ASP A 161 12.32 -9.66 -31.90
CA ASP A 161 13.23 -9.14 -30.89
C ASP A 161 12.57 -8.11 -29.95
N GLU A 162 11.73 -7.24 -30.48
CA GLU A 162 10.96 -6.26 -29.70
C GLU A 162 9.93 -6.96 -28.79
N ASN A 163 9.22 -7.94 -29.31
CA ASN A 163 8.31 -8.77 -28.52
C ASN A 163 9.04 -9.53 -27.41
N ALA A 164 10.22 -10.07 -27.68
CA ALA A 164 11.05 -10.75 -26.68
C ALA A 164 11.48 -9.81 -25.55
N ALA A 165 11.88 -8.56 -25.88
CA ALA A 165 12.26 -7.55 -24.89
C ALA A 165 11.09 -7.13 -24.00
N ILE A 166 9.90 -6.90 -24.57
CA ILE A 166 8.69 -6.56 -23.81
C ILE A 166 8.25 -7.71 -22.88
N ILE A 167 8.33 -8.95 -23.37
CA ILE A 167 8.04 -10.15 -22.57
C ILE A 167 8.98 -10.23 -21.36
N LYS A 168 10.28 -10.03 -21.59
CA LYS A 168 11.30 -10.04 -20.54
C LYS A 168 11.02 -8.93 -19.52
N PHE A 169 10.74 -7.71 -19.98
CA PHE A 169 10.44 -6.56 -19.14
C PHE A 169 9.20 -6.79 -18.24
N VAL A 170 8.07 -7.24 -18.79
CA VAL A 170 6.86 -7.51 -18.01
C VAL A 170 7.11 -8.59 -16.97
N ASN A 171 7.80 -9.67 -17.34
CA ASN A 171 8.15 -10.74 -16.39
C ASN A 171 9.09 -10.25 -15.29
N GLU A 172 10.00 -9.34 -15.59
CA GLU A 172 10.95 -8.77 -14.62
C GLU A 172 10.25 -7.83 -13.64
N ILE A 173 9.33 -6.95 -14.09
CA ILE A 173 8.48 -6.12 -13.23
C ILE A 173 7.75 -6.99 -12.22
N ILE A 174 7.10 -8.08 -12.68
CA ILE A 174 6.36 -8.98 -11.80
C ILE A 174 7.33 -9.68 -10.82
N THR A 175 8.46 -10.20 -11.31
CA THR A 175 9.44 -10.91 -10.49
C THR A 175 10.02 -10.00 -9.41
N ARG A 176 10.35 -8.74 -9.75
CA ARG A 176 10.87 -7.76 -8.79
C ARG A 176 9.80 -7.34 -7.79
N ALA A 177 8.56 -7.11 -8.23
CA ALA A 177 7.45 -6.82 -7.33
C ALA A 177 7.24 -7.92 -6.28
N LEU A 178 7.36 -9.20 -6.69
CA LEU A 178 7.29 -10.34 -5.77
C LEU A 178 8.45 -10.37 -4.77
N ALA A 179 9.67 -10.13 -5.25
CA ALA A 179 10.86 -10.03 -4.39
C ALA A 179 10.71 -8.88 -3.36
N ASP A 180 10.05 -7.78 -3.76
CA ASP A 180 9.75 -6.62 -2.92
C ASP A 180 8.53 -6.83 -2.03
N ARG A 181 7.87 -7.98 -2.10
CA ARG A 181 6.64 -8.27 -1.37
C ARG A 181 5.50 -7.30 -1.68
N ALA A 182 5.49 -6.75 -2.91
CA ALA A 182 4.40 -5.91 -3.36
C ALA A 182 3.08 -6.70 -3.37
N THR A 183 2.01 -6.05 -2.99
CA THR A 183 0.64 -6.61 -3.11
C THR A 183 0.01 -6.25 -4.44
N ASP A 184 0.35 -5.08 -4.99
CA ASP A 184 -0.21 -4.59 -6.24
C ASP A 184 0.88 -3.91 -7.07
N ILE A 185 0.77 -4.03 -8.40
CA ILE A 185 1.55 -3.29 -9.40
C ILE A 185 0.59 -2.41 -10.16
N HIS A 186 0.91 -1.13 -10.29
CA HIS A 186 0.15 -0.17 -11.08
C HIS A 186 1.01 0.33 -12.24
N ILE A 187 0.50 0.19 -13.45
CA ILE A 187 1.10 0.68 -14.69
C ILE A 187 0.19 1.77 -15.22
N GLU A 188 0.65 3.00 -15.18
CA GLU A 188 -0.17 4.20 -15.40
C GLU A 188 0.41 5.05 -16.52
N PRO A 189 -0.20 5.05 -17.72
CA PRO A 189 0.14 5.98 -18.77
C PRO A 189 -0.15 7.42 -18.33
N ARG A 190 0.83 8.29 -18.53
CA ARG A 190 0.73 9.73 -18.35
C ARG A 190 0.97 10.42 -19.68
N ARG A 191 0.87 11.76 -19.70
CA ARG A 191 1.03 12.53 -20.93
C ARG A 191 2.37 12.24 -21.61
N ASP A 192 3.46 12.33 -20.85
CA ASP A 192 4.82 12.28 -21.38
C ASP A 192 5.67 11.19 -20.70
N SER A 193 5.05 10.23 -20.01
CA SER A 193 5.75 9.17 -19.27
C SER A 193 4.84 7.97 -19.03
N LEU A 194 5.44 6.83 -18.69
CA LEU A 194 4.77 5.66 -18.13
C LEU A 194 5.20 5.52 -16.68
N ALA A 195 4.27 5.66 -15.74
CA ALA A 195 4.57 5.46 -14.32
C ALA A 195 4.30 4.01 -13.93
N ILE A 196 5.29 3.37 -13.29
CA ILE A 196 5.13 2.06 -12.67
C ILE A 196 5.28 2.23 -11.16
N ARG A 197 4.31 1.72 -10.40
CA ARG A 197 4.30 1.84 -8.94
C ARG A 197 3.96 0.51 -8.30
N TYR A 198 4.65 0.19 -7.22
CA TYR A 198 4.38 -0.97 -6.38
C TYR A 198 3.70 -0.54 -5.10
N ARG A 199 2.70 -1.30 -4.66
CA ARG A 199 2.15 -1.16 -3.32
C ARG A 199 2.87 -2.15 -2.40
N ILE A 200 3.68 -1.63 -1.49
CA ILE A 200 4.45 -2.44 -0.53
C ILE A 200 4.03 -2.03 0.88
N ASP A 201 3.63 -3.02 1.67
CA ASP A 201 3.14 -2.83 3.04
C ASP A 201 2.04 -1.74 3.19
N GLY A 202 1.26 -1.49 2.13
CA GLY A 202 0.18 -0.51 2.06
C GLY A 202 0.53 0.77 1.32
N ASP A 203 1.81 1.15 1.27
CA ASP A 203 2.28 2.39 0.66
C ASP A 203 2.63 2.23 -0.83
N MET A 204 2.38 3.29 -1.59
CA MET A 204 2.71 3.34 -3.01
C MET A 204 4.15 3.81 -3.21
N ASN A 205 4.97 2.95 -3.83
CA ASN A 205 6.36 3.23 -4.13
C ASN A 205 6.55 3.29 -5.65
N SER A 206 7.16 4.37 -6.14
CA SER A 206 7.49 4.53 -7.56
C SER A 206 8.68 3.63 -7.91
N VAL A 207 8.59 2.98 -9.07
CA VAL A 207 9.67 2.20 -9.66
C VAL A 207 10.40 3.07 -10.66
N SER A 208 11.72 3.07 -10.62
CA SER A 208 12.52 3.73 -11.64
C SER A 208 12.40 2.94 -12.94
N VAL A 209 12.07 3.64 -14.01
CA VAL A 209 11.96 3.10 -15.36
C VAL A 209 12.56 4.09 -16.35
N PRO A 210 13.17 3.61 -17.45
CA PRO A 210 13.70 4.48 -18.50
C PRO A 210 12.63 5.40 -19.08
N ASP A 211 12.99 6.61 -19.43
CA ASP A 211 12.05 7.59 -19.99
C ASP A 211 11.50 7.17 -21.36
N ASN A 212 12.28 6.42 -22.16
CA ASN A 212 11.85 5.89 -23.45
C ASN A 212 10.72 4.86 -23.34
N LEU A 213 10.43 4.35 -22.13
CA LEU A 213 9.40 3.34 -21.90
C LEU A 213 7.99 3.83 -22.32
N VAL A 214 7.77 5.14 -22.38
CA VAL A 214 6.50 5.70 -22.87
C VAL A 214 6.17 5.27 -24.30
N LYS A 215 7.19 5.06 -25.15
CA LYS A 215 7.02 4.59 -26.53
C LYS A 215 6.44 3.17 -26.59
N PHE A 216 6.72 2.34 -25.59
CA PHE A 216 6.30 0.93 -25.50
C PHE A 216 5.05 0.70 -24.66
N LYS A 217 4.38 1.76 -24.18
CA LYS A 217 3.22 1.65 -23.26
C LYS A 217 2.11 0.73 -23.79
N ASP A 218 1.76 0.86 -25.09
CA ASP A 218 0.68 0.06 -25.69
C ASP A 218 1.09 -1.40 -25.86
N ALA A 219 2.35 -1.67 -26.16
CA ALA A 219 2.90 -3.02 -26.28
C ALA A 219 2.97 -3.72 -24.91
N ILE A 220 3.36 -3.00 -23.85
CA ILE A 220 3.37 -3.51 -22.47
C ILE A 220 1.96 -3.88 -22.03
N VAL A 221 0.98 -2.99 -22.25
CA VAL A 221 -0.43 -3.25 -21.91
C VAL A 221 -0.97 -4.44 -22.72
N SER A 222 -0.68 -4.49 -24.03
CA SER A 222 -1.08 -5.60 -24.90
C SER A 222 -0.50 -6.93 -24.42
N ARG A 223 0.77 -6.96 -24.02
CA ARG A 223 1.41 -8.15 -23.45
C ARG A 223 0.72 -8.63 -22.18
N ILE A 224 0.40 -7.71 -21.26
CA ILE A 224 -0.32 -8.05 -20.02
C ILE A 224 -1.72 -8.59 -20.36
N LYS A 225 -2.43 -7.99 -21.32
CA LYS A 225 -3.74 -8.48 -21.78
C LYS A 225 -3.66 -9.89 -22.35
N ILE A 226 -2.64 -10.19 -23.15
CA ILE A 226 -2.39 -11.54 -23.66
C ILE A 226 -2.21 -12.54 -22.51
N MET A 227 -1.35 -12.21 -21.55
CA MET A 227 -1.11 -13.05 -20.37
C MET A 227 -2.38 -13.28 -19.55
N ALA A 228 -3.24 -12.27 -19.46
CA ALA A 228 -4.51 -12.31 -18.73
C ALA A 228 -5.69 -12.87 -19.56
N ARG A 229 -5.45 -13.26 -20.83
CA ARG A 229 -6.47 -13.72 -21.80
C ARG A 229 -7.58 -12.69 -22.06
N LEU A 230 -7.22 -11.39 -22.05
CA LEU A 230 -8.12 -10.27 -22.33
C LEU A 230 -8.12 -9.91 -23.82
N ASN A 231 -9.16 -9.18 -24.25
CA ASN A 231 -9.26 -8.73 -25.63
C ASN A 231 -8.33 -7.54 -25.90
N ILE A 232 -7.31 -7.73 -26.73
CA ILE A 232 -6.30 -6.72 -27.06
C ILE A 232 -6.89 -5.57 -27.89
N SER A 233 -7.86 -5.91 -28.78
CA SER A 233 -8.45 -4.93 -29.69
C SER A 233 -9.46 -4.00 -29.01
N GLU A 234 -10.02 -4.38 -27.87
CA GLU A 234 -10.94 -3.54 -27.11
C GLU A 234 -10.17 -2.67 -26.11
N LYS A 235 -10.04 -1.39 -26.42
CA LYS A 235 -9.33 -0.37 -25.59
C LYS A 235 -10.27 0.64 -24.93
N ARG A 236 -11.58 0.56 -25.16
CA ARG A 236 -12.57 1.55 -24.74
C ARG A 236 -13.37 1.12 -23.51
N ARG A 237 -13.24 -0.14 -23.09
CA ARG A 237 -14.01 -0.72 -21.98
C ARG A 237 -13.06 -1.32 -20.95
N PRO A 238 -13.40 -1.22 -19.64
CA PRO A 238 -12.69 -1.96 -18.61
C PRO A 238 -12.72 -3.46 -18.87
N GLN A 239 -11.66 -4.15 -18.51
CA GLN A 239 -11.56 -5.59 -18.62
C GLN A 239 -10.86 -6.15 -17.39
N ASP A 240 -11.37 -7.27 -16.89
CA ASP A 240 -10.79 -8.01 -15.77
C ASP A 240 -10.37 -9.41 -16.20
N GLY A 241 -9.23 -9.89 -15.69
CA GLY A 241 -8.70 -11.19 -16.04
C GLY A 241 -7.73 -11.72 -14.97
N ARG A 242 -7.11 -12.88 -15.30
CA ARG A 242 -6.16 -13.54 -14.40
C ARG A 242 -4.95 -14.05 -15.16
N ILE A 243 -3.78 -13.98 -14.49
CA ILE A 243 -2.52 -14.54 -14.99
C ILE A 243 -2.04 -15.58 -13.98
N ALA A 244 -1.84 -16.83 -14.42
CA ALA A 244 -1.07 -17.81 -13.68
C ALA A 244 0.41 -17.58 -13.98
N PHE A 245 1.12 -16.95 -13.05
CA PHE A 245 2.54 -16.61 -13.20
C PHE A 245 3.40 -17.61 -12.45
N ARG A 246 4.40 -18.18 -13.12
CA ARG A 246 5.39 -19.05 -12.48
C ARG A 246 6.69 -18.27 -12.27
N SER A 247 7.06 -18.09 -11.00
CA SER A 247 8.31 -17.42 -10.63
C SER A 247 9.54 -18.26 -11.01
N LYS A 248 10.73 -17.62 -11.01
CA LYS A 248 12.00 -18.35 -11.21
C LYS A 248 12.28 -19.40 -10.13
N SER A 249 11.69 -19.28 -8.94
CA SER A 249 11.76 -20.25 -7.85
C SER A 249 10.79 -21.43 -8.03
N GLY A 250 9.96 -21.43 -9.09
CA GLY A 250 8.97 -22.48 -9.37
C GLY A 250 7.64 -22.27 -8.65
N GLU A 251 7.46 -21.17 -7.91
CA GLU A 251 6.20 -20.83 -7.26
C GLU A 251 5.16 -20.37 -8.28
N GLU A 252 3.95 -20.90 -8.17
CA GLU A 252 2.80 -20.44 -8.94
C GLU A 252 2.06 -19.35 -8.17
N ILE A 253 1.84 -18.22 -8.84
CA ILE A 253 1.21 -17.03 -8.28
C ILE A 253 0.02 -16.68 -9.15
N ASP A 254 -1.14 -16.54 -8.54
CA ASP A 254 -2.33 -16.03 -9.22
C ASP A 254 -2.29 -14.49 -9.19
N ILE A 255 -2.37 -13.89 -10.37
CA ILE A 255 -2.37 -12.43 -10.51
C ILE A 255 -3.71 -12.00 -11.10
N ARG A 256 -4.46 -11.21 -10.35
CA ARG A 256 -5.66 -10.55 -10.88
C ARG A 256 -5.26 -9.30 -11.63
N VAL A 257 -5.81 -9.15 -12.82
CA VAL A 257 -5.52 -8.05 -13.74
C VAL A 257 -6.78 -7.25 -13.95
N SER A 258 -6.71 -5.93 -13.80
CA SER A 258 -7.77 -5.02 -14.20
C SER A 258 -7.18 -3.96 -15.13
N SER A 259 -7.79 -3.80 -16.32
CA SER A 259 -7.45 -2.75 -17.30
C SER A 259 -8.56 -1.73 -17.36
N LEU A 260 -8.20 -0.45 -17.28
CA LEU A 260 -9.12 0.69 -17.29
C LEU A 260 -8.69 1.70 -18.36
N PRO A 261 -9.55 2.07 -19.33
CA PRO A 261 -9.29 3.16 -20.25
C PRO A 261 -9.11 4.50 -19.52
N THR A 262 -8.03 5.21 -19.80
CA THR A 262 -7.75 6.54 -19.26
C THR A 262 -7.42 7.54 -20.38
N LEU A 263 -7.26 8.81 -20.04
CA LEU A 263 -7.01 9.87 -21.00
C LEU A 263 -5.75 9.65 -21.86
N TYR A 264 -4.70 9.02 -21.29
CA TYR A 264 -3.40 8.86 -21.95
C TYR A 264 -3.09 7.41 -22.36
N GLY A 265 -4.07 6.51 -22.27
CA GLY A 265 -3.96 5.08 -22.58
C GLY A 265 -4.63 4.23 -21.52
N GLU A 266 -4.51 2.90 -21.63
CA GLU A 266 -5.09 2.00 -20.63
C GLU A 266 -4.19 1.90 -19.40
N SER A 267 -4.74 2.20 -18.21
CA SER A 267 -4.10 1.91 -16.93
C SER A 267 -4.32 0.46 -16.56
N VAL A 268 -3.29 -0.21 -16.06
CA VAL A 268 -3.37 -1.61 -15.64
C VAL A 268 -2.99 -1.75 -14.19
N SER A 269 -3.82 -2.47 -13.44
CA SER A 269 -3.55 -2.87 -12.06
C SER A 269 -3.41 -4.39 -11.98
N LEU A 270 -2.31 -4.86 -11.39
CA LEU A 270 -2.00 -6.27 -11.18
C LEU A 270 -1.99 -6.54 -9.67
N ARG A 271 -2.94 -7.31 -9.15
CA ARG A 271 -2.93 -7.75 -7.75
C ARG A 271 -2.27 -9.11 -7.64
N LEU A 272 -1.19 -9.17 -6.87
CA LEU A 272 -0.38 -10.35 -6.67
C LEU A 272 -0.94 -11.18 -5.50
N LEU A 273 -1.53 -12.34 -5.79
CA LEU A 273 -2.09 -13.25 -4.80
C LEU A 273 -1.10 -14.39 -4.56
N ASN A 274 -0.30 -14.29 -3.51
CA ASN A 274 0.59 -15.37 -3.13
C ASN A 274 -0.15 -16.37 -2.23
N GLN A 275 -0.81 -17.36 -2.86
CA GLN A 275 -1.60 -18.39 -2.17
C GLN A 275 -0.75 -19.35 -1.35
N LYS A 276 0.55 -19.51 -1.67
CA LYS A 276 1.48 -20.42 -0.99
C LYS A 276 2.33 -19.78 0.11
N SER A 277 2.10 -18.50 0.44
CA SER A 277 2.74 -17.90 1.61
C SER A 277 2.37 -18.71 2.87
N ARG A 278 3.31 -18.83 3.82
CA ARG A 278 3.07 -19.50 5.10
C ARG A 278 1.71 -19.09 5.66
N PRO A 279 0.85 -20.06 6.02
CA PRO A 279 -0.45 -19.75 6.60
C PRO A 279 -0.29 -18.85 7.82
N VAL A 280 -0.98 -17.72 7.80
CA VAL A 280 -1.02 -16.81 8.95
C VAL A 280 -1.84 -17.47 10.06
N THR A 281 -1.26 -17.56 11.25
CA THR A 281 -1.94 -18.05 12.46
C THR A 281 -2.46 -16.89 13.31
N ILE A 282 -3.24 -17.17 14.36
CA ILE A 282 -3.74 -16.11 15.26
C ILE A 282 -2.57 -15.38 15.93
N GLU A 283 -1.50 -16.11 16.28
CA GLU A 283 -0.28 -15.57 16.89
C GLU A 283 0.47 -14.61 15.96
N ASP A 284 0.41 -14.84 14.65
CA ASP A 284 1.06 -14.00 13.62
C ASP A 284 0.30 -12.67 13.39
N LEU A 285 -0.99 -12.59 13.75
CA LEU A 285 -1.82 -11.39 13.53
C LEU A 285 -1.35 -10.19 14.36
N GLY A 286 -0.67 -10.44 15.47
CA GLY A 286 -0.13 -9.39 16.33
C GLY A 286 -1.02 -8.98 17.50
N PHE A 287 -1.96 -9.81 17.91
CA PHE A 287 -2.72 -9.60 19.14
C PHE A 287 -1.82 -9.42 20.35
N LEU A 288 -2.16 -8.50 21.22
CA LEU A 288 -1.57 -8.41 22.54
C LEU A 288 -1.98 -9.66 23.37
N PRO A 289 -1.14 -10.13 24.31
CA PRO A 289 -1.43 -11.34 25.08
C PRO A 289 -2.81 -11.34 25.75
N ASP A 290 -3.22 -10.21 26.35
CA ASP A 290 -4.53 -10.05 26.99
C ASP A 290 -5.68 -10.12 25.98
N ASP A 291 -5.46 -9.57 24.77
CA ASP A 291 -6.47 -9.56 23.71
C ASP A 291 -6.62 -10.95 23.09
N ALA A 292 -5.53 -11.72 22.95
CA ALA A 292 -5.59 -13.12 22.53
C ALA A 292 -6.45 -13.97 23.49
N ALA A 293 -6.36 -13.73 24.80
CA ALA A 293 -7.21 -14.39 25.78
C ALA A 293 -8.69 -14.03 25.61
N LYS A 294 -9.00 -12.75 25.33
CA LYS A 294 -10.39 -12.29 25.09
C LYS A 294 -11.04 -12.94 23.89
N ILE A 295 -10.29 -13.23 22.82
CA ILE A 295 -10.82 -13.82 21.58
C ILE A 295 -11.08 -15.32 21.75
N SER A 296 -10.31 -16.01 22.59
CA SER A 296 -10.39 -17.46 22.74
C SER A 296 -11.76 -17.95 23.17
N ARG A 297 -12.45 -17.24 24.07
CA ARG A 297 -13.78 -17.59 24.56
C ARG A 297 -14.85 -17.51 23.45
N PRO A 298 -15.04 -16.38 22.74
CA PRO A 298 -16.01 -16.30 21.66
C PRO A 298 -15.77 -17.35 20.55
N LEU A 299 -14.51 -17.64 20.21
CA LEU A 299 -14.18 -18.66 19.23
C LEU A 299 -14.51 -20.10 19.68
N SER A 300 -14.65 -20.34 20.98
CA SER A 300 -15.01 -21.67 21.52
C SER A 300 -16.50 -21.87 21.74
N LEU A 301 -17.32 -20.86 21.45
CA LEU A 301 -18.77 -20.96 21.60
C LEU A 301 -19.36 -21.87 20.51
N PRO A 302 -20.38 -22.67 20.86
CA PRO A 302 -21.04 -23.54 19.88
C PRO A 302 -21.90 -22.77 18.85
N HIS A 303 -22.31 -21.56 19.18
CA HIS A 303 -23.13 -20.69 18.32
C HIS A 303 -22.89 -19.22 18.67
N GLY A 304 -23.36 -18.33 17.81
CA GLY A 304 -23.22 -16.88 17.94
C GLY A 304 -22.60 -16.28 16.69
N ILE A 305 -22.44 -14.95 16.67
CA ILE A 305 -21.79 -14.22 15.58
C ILE A 305 -20.53 -13.52 16.08
N ILE A 306 -19.44 -13.71 15.36
CA ILE A 306 -18.19 -12.95 15.51
C ILE A 306 -18.03 -12.08 14.25
N LEU A 307 -17.92 -10.78 14.45
CA LEU A 307 -17.75 -9.82 13.36
C LEU A 307 -16.34 -9.22 13.36
N VAL A 308 -15.73 -9.18 12.19
CA VAL A 308 -14.47 -8.44 11.98
C VAL A 308 -14.77 -7.23 11.10
N THR A 309 -14.43 -6.03 11.59
CA THR A 309 -14.75 -4.80 10.87
C THR A 309 -13.52 -3.96 10.58
N GLY A 310 -13.63 -3.10 9.58
CA GLY A 310 -12.57 -2.20 9.11
C GLY A 310 -12.68 -1.91 7.61
N PRO A 311 -11.91 -0.95 7.10
CA PRO A 311 -11.87 -0.62 5.67
C PRO A 311 -11.27 -1.77 4.85
N THR A 312 -11.32 -1.60 3.53
CA THR A 312 -10.61 -2.47 2.60
C THR A 312 -9.10 -2.45 2.89
N GLY A 313 -8.48 -3.61 2.87
CA GLY A 313 -7.04 -3.74 3.17
C GLY A 313 -6.66 -3.76 4.64
N SER A 314 -7.63 -3.74 5.58
CA SER A 314 -7.34 -3.85 7.03
C SER A 314 -6.99 -5.27 7.50
N GLY A 315 -7.01 -6.26 6.62
CA GLY A 315 -6.64 -7.65 6.94
C GLY A 315 -7.78 -8.53 7.44
N LYS A 316 -9.06 -8.13 7.27
CA LYS A 316 -10.23 -8.89 7.75
C LYS A 316 -10.26 -10.35 7.27
N SER A 317 -10.09 -10.57 5.96
CA SER A 317 -10.09 -11.93 5.37
C SER A 317 -8.98 -12.79 5.95
N THR A 318 -7.78 -12.23 6.15
CA THR A 318 -6.66 -12.93 6.78
C THR A 318 -6.97 -13.34 8.22
N THR A 319 -7.63 -12.46 8.99
CA THR A 319 -8.04 -12.73 10.36
C THR A 319 -9.12 -13.82 10.41
N LEU A 320 -10.14 -13.73 9.56
CA LEU A 320 -11.18 -14.79 9.48
C LEU A 320 -10.58 -16.14 9.06
N THR A 321 -9.67 -16.14 8.08
CA THR A 321 -8.97 -17.36 7.67
C THR A 321 -8.14 -17.96 8.82
N ALA A 322 -7.46 -17.11 9.62
CA ALA A 322 -6.73 -17.57 10.80
C ALA A 322 -7.69 -18.17 11.86
N PHE A 323 -8.86 -17.57 12.07
CA PHE A 323 -9.89 -18.11 12.96
C PHE A 323 -10.39 -19.47 12.47
N ILE A 324 -10.72 -19.60 11.16
CA ILE A 324 -11.15 -20.87 10.55
C ILE A 324 -10.09 -21.96 10.74
N ARG A 325 -8.82 -21.64 10.46
CA ARG A 325 -7.71 -22.60 10.65
C ARG A 325 -7.57 -23.07 12.10
N ARG A 326 -7.81 -22.18 13.07
CA ARG A 326 -7.80 -22.52 14.50
C ARG A 326 -8.97 -23.39 14.91
N LEU A 327 -10.14 -23.17 14.30
CA LEU A 327 -11.38 -23.89 14.60
C LEU A 327 -11.49 -25.23 13.85
N ARG A 328 -10.70 -25.41 12.79
CA ARG A 328 -10.73 -26.61 11.97
C ARG A 328 -10.39 -27.89 12.79
N SER A 329 -11.28 -28.84 12.73
CA SER A 329 -11.14 -30.16 13.31
C SER A 329 -11.84 -31.18 12.39
N PRO A 330 -11.46 -32.47 12.40
CA PRO A 330 -12.21 -33.52 11.69
C PRO A 330 -13.66 -33.65 12.15
N GLU A 331 -13.98 -33.20 13.35
CA GLU A 331 -15.29 -33.27 13.97
C GLU A 331 -16.18 -32.07 13.67
N VAL A 332 -15.65 -31.05 12.99
CA VAL A 332 -16.33 -29.78 12.75
C VAL A 332 -16.47 -29.51 11.25
N ARG A 333 -17.69 -29.31 10.79
CA ARG A 333 -17.97 -28.96 9.40
C ARG A 333 -17.99 -27.45 9.21
N ILE A 334 -17.01 -26.94 8.48
CA ILE A 334 -16.86 -25.51 8.18
C ILE A 334 -17.23 -25.27 6.72
N ILE A 335 -18.12 -24.32 6.47
CA ILE A 335 -18.50 -23.87 5.12
C ILE A 335 -18.31 -22.37 5.01
N THR A 336 -17.70 -21.92 3.93
CA THR A 336 -17.51 -20.48 3.66
C THR A 336 -18.24 -20.02 2.41
N VAL A 337 -18.60 -18.73 2.39
CA VAL A 337 -19.16 -18.02 1.23
C VAL A 337 -18.36 -16.74 1.05
N GLU A 338 -17.62 -16.63 -0.05
CA GLU A 338 -16.59 -15.60 -0.25
C GLU A 338 -16.70 -14.90 -1.61
N ASP A 339 -16.23 -13.66 -1.71
CA ASP A 339 -16.22 -12.84 -2.94
C ASP A 339 -14.87 -12.11 -3.13
N PRO A 340 -13.90 -12.79 -3.74
CA PRO A 340 -13.76 -14.23 -3.96
C PRO A 340 -13.02 -14.94 -2.82
N VAL A 341 -12.76 -16.25 -2.97
CA VAL A 341 -11.86 -17.00 -2.09
C VAL A 341 -10.43 -16.44 -2.25
N GLU A 342 -9.87 -15.92 -1.15
CA GLU A 342 -8.51 -15.35 -1.13
C GLU A 342 -7.43 -16.39 -0.77
N TYR A 343 -7.75 -17.31 0.13
CA TYR A 343 -6.84 -18.37 0.59
C TYR A 343 -7.57 -19.70 0.68
N GLU A 344 -7.02 -20.72 0.07
CA GLU A 344 -7.52 -22.07 0.25
C GLU A 344 -7.20 -22.59 1.65
N VAL A 345 -8.18 -23.22 2.28
CA VAL A 345 -8.04 -23.86 3.58
C VAL A 345 -8.43 -25.33 3.45
N GLU A 346 -7.44 -26.20 3.58
CA GLU A 346 -7.66 -27.64 3.50
C GLU A 346 -8.70 -28.11 4.53
N GLY A 347 -9.64 -28.96 4.12
CA GLY A 347 -10.71 -29.48 4.98
C GLY A 347 -11.86 -28.51 5.24
N VAL A 348 -11.93 -27.39 4.49
CA VAL A 348 -13.02 -26.42 4.54
C VAL A 348 -13.74 -26.39 3.20
N ASN A 349 -15.07 -26.37 3.22
CA ASN A 349 -15.88 -26.24 2.02
C ASN A 349 -16.05 -24.76 1.66
N GLN A 350 -15.25 -24.25 0.73
CA GLN A 350 -15.25 -22.85 0.33
C GLN A 350 -16.06 -22.65 -0.95
N THR A 351 -17.06 -21.76 -0.88
CA THR A 351 -17.92 -21.40 -2.02
C THR A 351 -17.65 -19.97 -2.43
N GLN A 352 -17.30 -19.77 -3.69
CA GLN A 352 -17.15 -18.42 -4.25
C GLN A 352 -18.48 -17.98 -4.89
N VAL A 353 -18.93 -16.77 -4.58
CA VAL A 353 -20.10 -16.15 -5.21
C VAL A 353 -19.85 -15.90 -6.70
N ASN A 354 -20.94 -15.97 -7.49
CA ASN A 354 -20.94 -15.63 -8.90
C ASN A 354 -22.27 -14.96 -9.24
N PRO A 355 -22.36 -13.63 -9.16
CA PRO A 355 -23.61 -12.89 -9.40
C PRO A 355 -24.18 -13.09 -10.82
N GLU A 356 -23.34 -13.38 -11.82
CA GLU A 356 -23.77 -13.57 -13.22
C GLU A 356 -24.74 -14.74 -13.38
N ILE A 357 -24.58 -15.77 -12.55
CA ILE A 357 -25.47 -16.95 -12.53
C ILE A 357 -26.43 -16.96 -11.34
N GLY A 358 -26.57 -15.82 -10.62
CA GLY A 358 -27.43 -15.70 -9.45
C GLY A 358 -26.90 -16.35 -8.17
N LEU A 359 -25.63 -16.75 -8.12
CA LEU A 359 -24.99 -17.32 -6.94
C LEU A 359 -24.50 -16.17 -6.02
N THR A 360 -25.43 -15.58 -5.27
CA THR A 360 -25.20 -14.45 -4.36
C THR A 360 -24.94 -14.93 -2.93
N PHE A 361 -24.43 -14.05 -2.04
CA PHE A 361 -24.25 -14.36 -0.63
C PHE A 361 -25.52 -14.92 0.01
N SER A 362 -26.66 -14.25 -0.15
CA SER A 362 -27.94 -14.68 0.44
C SER A 362 -28.44 -16.02 -0.13
N SER A 363 -28.31 -16.25 -1.46
CA SER A 363 -28.75 -17.50 -2.08
C SER A 363 -27.90 -18.69 -1.65
N VAL A 364 -26.58 -18.52 -1.57
CA VAL A 364 -25.64 -19.56 -1.12
C VAL A 364 -25.86 -19.85 0.36
N LEU A 365 -25.98 -18.82 1.20
CA LEU A 365 -26.13 -18.98 2.65
C LEU A 365 -27.41 -19.76 3.01
N ARG A 366 -28.53 -19.52 2.30
CA ARG A 366 -29.74 -20.35 2.46
C ARG A 366 -29.50 -21.84 2.13
N SER A 367 -28.62 -22.12 1.20
CA SER A 367 -28.29 -23.50 0.83
C SER A 367 -27.31 -24.13 1.82
N VAL A 368 -26.36 -23.34 2.35
CA VAL A 368 -25.40 -23.75 3.39
C VAL A 368 -26.13 -24.26 4.63
N LEU A 369 -27.20 -23.60 5.06
CA LEU A 369 -28.01 -24.00 6.23
C LEU A 369 -28.68 -25.41 6.08
N ARG A 370 -28.71 -25.96 4.88
CA ARG A 370 -29.20 -27.33 4.61
C ARG A 370 -28.05 -28.33 4.38
N GLN A 371 -26.82 -27.91 4.62
CA GLN A 371 -25.61 -28.71 4.46
C GLN A 371 -25.02 -29.18 5.79
N ASP A 372 -25.78 -29.09 6.89
CA ASP A 372 -25.35 -29.50 8.23
C ASP A 372 -24.00 -28.88 8.64
N PRO A 373 -23.84 -27.54 8.59
CA PRO A 373 -22.62 -26.89 9.02
C PRO A 373 -22.61 -26.68 10.54
N ASP A 374 -21.42 -26.75 11.16
CA ASP A 374 -21.21 -26.28 12.54
C ASP A 374 -20.77 -24.81 12.53
N ILE A 375 -19.89 -24.46 11.57
CA ILE A 375 -19.33 -23.12 11.45
C ILE A 375 -19.56 -22.60 10.03
N ILE A 376 -20.07 -21.38 9.95
CA ILE A 376 -20.33 -20.70 8.69
C ILE A 376 -19.50 -19.42 8.64
N MET A 377 -18.71 -19.22 7.58
CA MET A 377 -18.09 -17.92 7.31
C MET A 377 -18.80 -17.26 6.12
N VAL A 378 -19.27 -16.04 6.34
CA VAL A 378 -19.80 -15.15 5.31
C VAL A 378 -18.77 -14.05 5.07
N GLY A 379 -18.15 -14.01 3.91
CA GLY A 379 -17.06 -13.09 3.61
C GLY A 379 -17.36 -11.66 3.99
N GLU A 380 -18.56 -11.18 3.69
CA GLU A 380 -19.06 -9.88 4.15
C GLU A 380 -20.60 -9.80 4.18
N ILE A 381 -21.11 -8.94 5.04
CA ILE A 381 -22.52 -8.57 5.12
C ILE A 381 -22.68 -7.17 4.50
N ARG A 382 -23.28 -7.11 3.30
CA ARG A 382 -23.52 -5.85 2.57
C ARG A 382 -24.97 -5.38 2.66
N ASP A 383 -25.90 -6.30 2.83
CA ASP A 383 -27.34 -6.05 2.75
C ASP A 383 -28.12 -6.69 3.90
N ARG A 384 -29.36 -6.22 4.08
CA ARG A 384 -30.26 -6.70 5.12
C ARG A 384 -30.57 -8.19 5.01
N GLU A 385 -30.71 -8.69 3.79
CA GLU A 385 -31.10 -10.09 3.57
C GLU A 385 -30.01 -11.04 4.07
N THR A 386 -28.75 -10.77 3.70
CA THR A 386 -27.58 -11.54 4.17
C THR A 386 -27.43 -11.43 5.69
N ALA A 387 -27.63 -10.23 6.26
CA ALA A 387 -27.58 -10.01 7.71
C ALA A 387 -28.65 -10.82 8.47
N ASP A 388 -29.91 -10.79 8.00
CA ASP A 388 -31.00 -11.52 8.64
C ASP A 388 -30.75 -13.04 8.63
N ILE A 389 -30.28 -13.59 7.51
CA ILE A 389 -29.98 -15.02 7.40
C ILE A 389 -28.80 -15.41 8.32
N ALA A 390 -27.72 -14.60 8.36
CA ALA A 390 -26.55 -14.85 9.21
C ALA A 390 -26.93 -14.84 10.71
N ILE A 391 -27.73 -13.87 11.14
CA ILE A 391 -28.23 -13.75 12.50
C ILE A 391 -29.12 -14.94 12.88
N ARG A 392 -30.06 -15.32 12.01
CA ARG A 392 -30.92 -16.49 12.26
C ARG A 392 -30.12 -17.79 12.31
N ALA A 393 -29.07 -17.92 11.47
CA ALA A 393 -28.17 -19.06 11.51
C ALA A 393 -27.51 -19.19 12.90
N SER A 394 -27.03 -18.10 13.46
CA SER A 394 -26.39 -18.12 14.79
C SER A 394 -27.37 -18.46 15.92
N LEU A 395 -28.60 -18.00 15.83
CA LEU A 395 -29.64 -18.31 16.81
C LEU A 395 -30.13 -19.78 16.72
N THR A 396 -29.90 -20.44 15.57
CA THR A 396 -30.27 -21.84 15.35
C THR A 396 -29.14 -22.83 15.61
N GLY A 397 -28.07 -22.40 16.26
CA GLY A 397 -27.01 -23.29 16.75
C GLY A 397 -25.71 -23.30 15.95
N HIS A 398 -25.47 -22.32 15.06
CA HIS A 398 -24.25 -22.24 14.27
C HIS A 398 -23.32 -21.13 14.76
N LEU A 399 -22.02 -21.33 14.75
CA LEU A 399 -21.04 -20.26 14.89
C LEU A 399 -20.85 -19.56 13.55
N VAL A 400 -21.18 -18.27 13.48
CA VAL A 400 -21.08 -17.47 12.26
C VAL A 400 -19.93 -16.49 12.37
N LEU A 401 -19.04 -16.50 11.37
CA LEU A 401 -17.95 -15.54 11.24
C LEU A 401 -18.26 -14.64 10.05
N SER A 402 -18.17 -13.32 10.19
CA SER A 402 -18.39 -12.42 9.05
C SER A 402 -17.64 -11.10 9.17
N THR A 403 -17.74 -10.27 8.11
CA THR A 403 -17.18 -8.92 8.11
C THR A 403 -18.22 -7.84 7.86
N LEU A 404 -17.91 -6.65 8.38
CA LEU A 404 -18.60 -5.40 8.09
C LEU A 404 -17.58 -4.32 7.67
N HIS A 405 -18.08 -3.26 7.04
CA HIS A 405 -17.28 -2.09 6.69
C HIS A 405 -17.66 -0.90 7.59
N THR A 406 -17.22 -0.94 8.86
CA THR A 406 -17.33 0.17 9.80
C THR A 406 -15.97 0.54 10.35
N ASN A 407 -15.83 1.75 10.88
CA ASN A 407 -14.55 2.27 11.34
C ASN A 407 -14.13 1.74 12.71
N ASP A 408 -15.08 1.42 13.55
CA ASP A 408 -14.90 0.92 14.92
C ASP A 408 -15.88 -0.21 15.25
N SER A 409 -15.71 -0.83 16.40
CA SER A 409 -16.51 -1.98 16.84
C SER A 409 -17.93 -1.58 17.27
N ALA A 410 -18.13 -0.47 17.94
CA ALA A 410 -19.45 0.01 18.36
C ALA A 410 -20.30 0.42 17.15
N GLY A 411 -19.69 1.06 16.15
CA GLY A 411 -20.34 1.42 14.90
C GLY A 411 -20.85 0.21 14.09
N ALA A 412 -20.29 -0.97 14.30
CA ALA A 412 -20.79 -2.18 13.65
C ALA A 412 -22.18 -2.59 14.20
N LEU A 413 -22.43 -2.40 15.50
CA LEU A 413 -23.75 -2.66 16.10
C LEU A 413 -24.81 -1.70 15.55
N THR A 414 -24.52 -0.41 15.54
CA THR A 414 -25.46 0.59 14.99
C THR A 414 -25.69 0.36 13.50
N ARG A 415 -24.66 -0.05 12.75
CA ARG A 415 -24.80 -0.39 11.33
C ARG A 415 -25.78 -1.53 11.07
N LEU A 416 -25.76 -2.58 11.89
CA LEU A 416 -26.75 -3.67 11.79
C LEU A 416 -28.17 -3.18 12.08
N VAL A 417 -28.35 -2.29 13.08
CA VAL A 417 -29.64 -1.65 13.37
C VAL A 417 -30.11 -0.80 12.18
N ASP A 418 -29.20 -0.01 11.58
CA ASP A 418 -29.50 0.84 10.41
C ASP A 418 -29.84 0.02 9.16
N MET A 419 -29.31 -1.20 9.04
CA MET A 419 -29.69 -2.15 7.99
C MET A 419 -31.10 -2.75 8.22
N GLY A 420 -31.75 -2.41 9.34
CA GLY A 420 -33.11 -2.83 9.67
C GLY A 420 -33.20 -4.18 10.38
N ILE A 421 -32.12 -4.60 11.03
CA ILE A 421 -32.14 -5.76 11.93
C ILE A 421 -32.69 -5.34 13.30
N GLU A 422 -33.57 -6.16 13.87
CA GLU A 422 -34.15 -5.87 15.18
C GLU A 422 -33.07 -5.95 16.29
N PRO A 423 -32.97 -4.91 17.16
CA PRO A 423 -31.91 -4.83 18.17
C PRO A 423 -31.84 -6.05 19.10
N PHE A 424 -32.94 -6.66 19.46
CA PHE A 424 -32.93 -7.84 20.31
C PHE A 424 -32.30 -9.07 19.64
N LEU A 425 -32.42 -9.19 18.30
CA LEU A 425 -31.74 -10.25 17.54
C LEU A 425 -30.25 -10.03 17.52
N ILE A 426 -29.79 -8.79 17.32
CA ILE A 426 -28.38 -8.42 17.35
C ILE A 426 -27.80 -8.73 18.74
N ALA A 427 -28.46 -8.25 19.79
CA ALA A 427 -28.02 -8.42 21.15
C ALA A 427 -27.93 -9.90 21.58
N SER A 428 -28.84 -10.76 21.08
CA SER A 428 -28.85 -12.20 21.39
C SER A 428 -27.95 -13.06 20.51
N SER A 429 -27.40 -12.52 19.44
CA SER A 429 -26.60 -13.30 18.47
C SER A 429 -25.14 -12.89 18.43
N VAL A 430 -24.84 -11.59 18.57
CA VAL A 430 -23.47 -11.08 18.44
C VAL A 430 -22.71 -11.27 19.74
N GLU A 431 -21.63 -12.03 19.68
CA GLU A 431 -20.75 -12.33 20.83
C GLU A 431 -19.55 -11.40 20.91
N MET A 432 -18.96 -11.10 19.74
CA MET A 432 -17.76 -10.29 19.65
C MET A 432 -17.71 -9.48 18.35
N ILE A 433 -17.22 -8.25 18.46
CA ILE A 433 -16.88 -7.43 17.31
C ILE A 433 -15.41 -7.01 17.43
N LEU A 434 -14.64 -7.27 16.37
CA LEU A 434 -13.24 -6.97 16.26
C LEU A 434 -13.03 -5.89 15.20
N ALA A 435 -12.81 -4.64 15.60
CA ALA A 435 -12.37 -3.62 14.65
C ALA A 435 -10.85 -3.73 14.45
N GLN A 436 -10.41 -3.61 13.21
CA GLN A 436 -9.03 -3.90 12.82
C GLN A 436 -8.47 -2.88 11.84
N ARG A 437 -7.18 -2.53 12.04
CA ARG A 437 -6.33 -1.82 11.09
C ARG A 437 -4.98 -2.51 10.98
N LEU A 438 -4.27 -2.24 9.91
CA LEU A 438 -2.89 -2.65 9.73
C LEU A 438 -1.98 -1.44 9.81
N VAL A 439 -0.95 -1.51 10.64
CA VAL A 439 0.14 -0.54 10.74
C VAL A 439 1.44 -1.17 10.27
N ARG A 440 2.37 -0.39 9.74
CA ARG A 440 3.66 -0.90 9.32
C ARG A 440 4.50 -1.28 10.53
N ARG A 441 5.20 -2.38 10.41
CA ARG A 441 6.12 -2.89 11.43
C ARG A 441 7.49 -2.26 11.22
N LEU A 442 8.10 -1.74 12.27
CA LEU A 442 9.48 -1.25 12.21
C LEU A 442 10.43 -2.38 11.78
N CYS A 443 11.35 -2.05 10.91
CA CYS A 443 12.43 -2.94 10.52
C CYS A 443 13.40 -3.14 11.70
N LYS A 444 14.17 -4.23 11.65
CA LYS A 444 15.19 -4.49 12.69
C LYS A 444 16.27 -3.40 12.80
N CYS A 445 16.41 -2.56 11.75
CA CYS A 445 17.33 -1.43 11.75
C CYS A 445 16.80 -0.20 12.53
N ALA A 446 15.58 -0.23 13.05
CA ALA A 446 15.00 0.88 13.80
C ALA A 446 15.88 1.25 15.02
N VAL A 447 16.03 2.54 15.23
CA VAL A 447 16.87 3.13 16.29
C VAL A 447 16.02 3.74 17.41
N PRO A 448 16.56 3.90 18.63
CA PRO A 448 15.85 4.59 19.70
C PRO A 448 15.43 6.00 19.30
N ALA A 449 14.23 6.39 19.67
CA ALA A 449 13.71 7.73 19.41
C ALA A 449 14.23 8.74 20.43
N ASN A 450 14.47 9.98 19.98
CA ASN A 450 14.87 11.10 20.82
C ASN A 450 13.71 12.12 20.97
N TYR A 451 12.48 11.63 21.22
CA TYR A 451 11.35 12.52 21.46
C TYR A 451 11.48 13.24 22.78
N THR A 452 11.22 14.54 22.78
CA THR A 452 11.07 15.30 24.04
C THR A 452 9.78 14.92 24.76
N ARG A 453 9.75 15.08 26.08
CA ARG A 453 8.52 14.83 26.85
C ARG A 453 7.33 15.65 26.36
N GLN A 454 7.56 16.86 25.87
CA GLN A 454 6.53 17.74 25.33
C GLN A 454 5.96 17.20 24.00
N GLN A 455 6.81 16.70 23.10
CA GLN A 455 6.36 16.07 21.85
C GLN A 455 5.51 14.84 22.12
N LEU A 456 5.95 13.95 23.01
CA LEU A 456 5.17 12.77 23.40
C LEU A 456 3.85 13.15 24.05
N SER A 457 3.85 14.13 24.96
CA SER A 457 2.64 14.63 25.61
C SER A 457 1.62 15.16 24.59
N SER A 458 2.07 15.92 23.59
CA SER A 458 1.22 16.41 22.51
C SER A 458 0.65 15.25 21.67
N SER A 459 1.48 14.27 21.32
CA SER A 459 1.04 13.10 20.54
C SER A 459 0.00 12.27 21.31
N LEU A 460 0.23 12.00 22.60
CA LEU A 460 -0.72 11.27 23.44
C LEU A 460 -2.06 12.02 23.58
N ALA A 461 -2.02 13.34 23.73
CA ALA A 461 -3.23 14.16 23.77
C ALA A 461 -4.03 14.05 22.46
N THR A 462 -3.34 14.11 21.31
CA THR A 462 -3.96 13.95 19.99
C THR A 462 -4.56 12.57 19.78
N LEU A 463 -3.94 11.52 20.31
CA LEU A 463 -4.44 10.14 20.26
C LEU A 463 -5.55 9.85 21.30
N GLY A 464 -5.85 10.78 22.20
CA GLY A 464 -6.80 10.57 23.29
C GLY A 464 -6.30 9.58 24.35
N ILE A 465 -4.98 9.43 24.49
CA ILE A 465 -4.31 8.53 25.44
C ILE A 465 -3.96 9.28 26.73
N PRO A 466 -4.17 8.68 27.91
CA PRO A 466 -3.86 9.33 29.19
C PRO A 466 -2.38 9.74 29.31
N GLN A 467 -2.12 10.91 29.89
CA GLN A 467 -0.76 11.44 30.10
C GLN A 467 0.10 10.59 31.06
N SER A 468 -0.52 9.75 31.89
CA SER A 468 0.18 8.76 32.72
C SER A 468 1.02 7.77 31.91
N GLU A 469 0.66 7.54 30.66
CA GLU A 469 1.40 6.66 29.74
C GLU A 469 2.80 7.18 29.36
N LEU A 470 3.09 8.46 29.58
CA LEU A 470 4.43 9.05 29.39
C LEU A 470 5.53 8.37 30.22
N GLU A 471 5.17 7.78 31.37
CA GLU A 471 6.12 7.07 32.23
C GLU A 471 6.65 5.77 31.61
N PHE A 472 5.92 5.21 30.67
CA PHE A 472 6.20 3.93 30.02
C PHE A 472 6.82 4.07 28.62
N ALA A 473 7.23 5.27 28.22
CA ALA A 473 7.68 5.56 26.85
C ALA A 473 9.14 5.15 26.54
N GLY A 474 9.79 4.36 27.38
CA GLY A 474 11.23 4.07 27.27
C GLY A 474 11.65 3.13 26.12
N GLY A 475 10.71 2.50 25.40
CA GLY A 475 11.00 1.54 24.32
C GLY A 475 10.75 2.07 22.91
N ILE A 476 10.43 3.36 22.76
CA ILE A 476 10.02 3.94 21.48
C ILE A 476 11.20 3.96 20.51
N LYS A 477 10.92 3.50 19.28
CA LYS A 477 11.87 3.50 18.16
C LYS A 477 11.32 4.28 16.98
N ILE A 478 12.24 4.75 16.13
CA ILE A 478 11.94 5.42 14.86
C ILE A 478 12.51 4.60 13.69
N PRO A 479 11.92 4.70 12.49
CA PRO A 479 12.45 4.06 11.30
C PRO A 479 13.83 4.64 10.98
N HIS A 480 14.79 3.79 10.58
CA HIS A 480 16.12 4.23 10.18
C HIS A 480 16.36 4.00 8.69
N GLY A 481 16.25 2.78 8.23
CA GLY A 481 16.55 2.37 6.86
C GLY A 481 17.73 1.39 6.80
N CYS A 482 17.63 0.38 5.93
CA CYS A 482 18.70 -0.56 5.57
C CYS A 482 18.31 -1.29 4.29
N ASP A 483 19.23 -2.09 3.71
CA ASP A 483 18.99 -2.84 2.47
C ASP A 483 17.77 -3.76 2.55
N LYS A 484 17.56 -4.41 3.70
CA LYS A 484 16.41 -5.30 3.91
C LYS A 484 15.06 -4.58 3.79
N CYS A 485 14.95 -3.35 4.26
CA CYS A 485 13.75 -2.54 4.16
C CYS A 485 13.82 -1.51 3.02
N ARG A 486 14.87 -1.55 2.19
CA ARG A 486 15.13 -0.60 1.10
C ARG A 486 15.04 0.85 1.57
N SER A 487 15.73 1.11 2.67
CA SER A 487 15.82 2.43 3.32
C SER A 487 14.48 3.04 3.78
N ILE A 488 13.38 2.27 3.73
CA ILE A 488 12.05 2.73 4.18
C ILE A 488 11.95 2.75 5.72
N GLY A 489 12.74 1.91 6.40
CA GLY A 489 12.70 1.76 7.86
C GLY A 489 11.57 0.85 8.38
N TYR A 490 10.66 0.39 7.52
CA TYR A 490 9.56 -0.51 7.83
C TYR A 490 9.68 -1.83 7.06
N TYR A 491 9.18 -2.93 7.65
CA TYR A 491 9.21 -4.25 7.03
C TYR A 491 8.03 -5.11 7.50
N GLY A 492 7.04 -5.27 6.65
CA GLY A 492 5.79 -5.98 6.94
C GLY A 492 4.80 -5.13 7.74
N ARG A 493 3.67 -5.72 8.05
CA ARG A 493 2.56 -5.08 8.77
C ARG A 493 2.20 -5.88 10.02
N VAL A 494 1.52 -5.24 10.95
CA VAL A 494 0.98 -5.83 12.17
C VAL A 494 -0.41 -5.27 12.43
N GLY A 495 -1.33 -6.08 12.96
CA GLY A 495 -2.67 -5.64 13.30
C GLY A 495 -2.69 -4.77 14.56
N ILE A 496 -3.56 -3.76 14.56
CA ILE A 496 -4.08 -3.11 15.76
C ILE A 496 -5.57 -3.41 15.85
N PHE A 497 -6.04 -3.66 17.05
CA PHE A 497 -7.35 -4.23 17.29
C PHE A 497 -8.11 -3.48 18.38
N GLU A 498 -9.42 -3.33 18.17
CA GLU A 498 -10.40 -2.91 19.17
C GLU A 498 -11.41 -4.03 19.31
N ILE A 499 -11.45 -4.68 20.48
CA ILE A 499 -12.24 -5.89 20.75
C ILE A 499 -13.40 -5.55 21.67
N LEU A 500 -14.59 -5.50 21.13
CA LEU A 500 -15.83 -5.33 21.85
C LEU A 500 -16.48 -6.69 22.10
N LEU A 501 -16.60 -7.08 23.37
CA LEU A 501 -17.38 -8.24 23.81
C LEU A 501 -18.79 -7.78 24.19
N VAL A 502 -19.80 -8.51 23.73
CA VAL A 502 -21.19 -8.20 24.07
C VAL A 502 -21.49 -8.78 25.46
N THR A 503 -21.31 -7.95 26.50
CA THR A 503 -21.68 -8.23 27.89
C THR A 503 -23.16 -7.91 28.13
N GLU A 504 -23.71 -8.28 29.30
CA GLU A 504 -25.11 -7.99 29.64
C GLU A 504 -25.45 -6.48 29.58
N ASP A 505 -24.49 -5.63 29.98
CA ASP A 505 -24.68 -4.17 29.90
C ASP A 505 -24.75 -3.73 28.43
N ILE A 506 -23.84 -4.21 27.59
CA ILE A 506 -23.82 -3.91 26.15
C ILE A 506 -25.09 -4.47 25.48
N HIS A 507 -25.52 -5.68 25.85
CA HIS A 507 -26.77 -6.28 25.38
C HIS A 507 -27.95 -5.35 25.66
N SER A 508 -28.08 -4.86 26.89
CA SER A 508 -29.16 -3.94 27.29
C SER A 508 -29.12 -2.62 26.51
N MET A 509 -27.91 -2.10 26.25
CA MET A 509 -27.71 -0.89 25.45
C MET A 509 -28.08 -1.08 23.98
N ILE A 510 -27.79 -2.23 23.40
CA ILE A 510 -28.19 -2.55 22.01
C ILE A 510 -29.72 -2.58 21.92
N VAL A 511 -30.41 -3.28 22.86
CA VAL A 511 -31.87 -3.39 22.89
C VAL A 511 -32.53 -2.01 23.04
N SER A 512 -31.94 -1.12 23.85
CA SER A 512 -32.44 0.25 24.04
C SER A 512 -32.04 1.21 22.92
N ARG A 513 -31.32 0.74 21.88
CA ARG A 513 -30.82 1.55 20.75
C ARG A 513 -29.91 2.68 21.21
N ALA A 514 -29.02 2.41 22.16
CA ALA A 514 -28.01 3.37 22.59
C ALA A 514 -27.09 3.75 21.42
N SER A 515 -26.53 4.96 21.46
CA SER A 515 -25.60 5.44 20.44
C SER A 515 -24.28 4.67 20.46
N ALA A 516 -23.58 4.63 19.32
CA ALA A 516 -22.24 4.02 19.22
C ALA A 516 -21.25 4.62 20.25
N ARG A 517 -21.41 5.90 20.59
CA ARG A 517 -20.60 6.57 21.60
C ARG A 517 -20.83 5.98 23.00
N GLU A 518 -22.09 5.87 23.41
CA GLU A 518 -22.44 5.31 24.72
C GLU A 518 -21.98 3.87 24.85
N ILE A 519 -22.18 3.05 23.80
CA ILE A 519 -21.73 1.66 23.75
C ILE A 519 -20.18 1.59 23.88
N ARG A 520 -19.46 2.47 23.18
CA ARG A 520 -17.98 2.53 23.26
C ARG A 520 -17.51 2.91 24.65
N GLU A 521 -18.14 3.91 25.29
CA GLU A 521 -17.79 4.33 26.63
C GLU A 521 -18.01 3.19 27.66
N ALA A 522 -19.14 2.46 27.56
CA ALA A 522 -19.41 1.30 28.39
C ALA A 522 -18.41 0.14 28.12
N ALA A 523 -18.12 -0.15 26.86
CA ALA A 523 -17.15 -1.17 26.49
C ALA A 523 -15.73 -0.85 27.00
N ARG A 524 -15.33 0.43 26.97
CA ARG A 524 -14.05 0.88 27.55
C ARG A 524 -14.04 0.71 29.08
N ALA A 525 -15.14 1.03 29.76
CA ALA A 525 -15.24 0.79 31.19
C ALA A 525 -15.10 -0.72 31.54
N ASN A 526 -15.53 -1.61 30.63
CA ASN A 526 -15.36 -3.07 30.71
C ASN A 526 -14.00 -3.56 30.19
N GLY A 527 -13.02 -2.67 29.97
CA GLY A 527 -11.64 -3.00 29.61
C GLY A 527 -11.38 -3.20 28.10
N MET A 528 -12.25 -2.67 27.23
CA MET A 528 -11.96 -2.56 25.80
C MET A 528 -10.86 -1.51 25.56
N ARG A 529 -9.83 -1.86 24.81
CA ARG A 529 -8.86 -0.90 24.28
C ARG A 529 -9.33 -0.36 22.93
N THR A 530 -9.11 0.93 22.69
CA THR A 530 -9.32 1.53 21.37
C THR A 530 -8.18 1.14 20.41
N LEU A 531 -8.39 1.35 19.10
CA LEU A 531 -7.33 1.16 18.10
C LEU A 531 -6.08 1.99 18.41
N GLN A 532 -6.27 3.24 18.89
CA GLN A 532 -5.17 4.14 19.27
C GLN A 532 -4.39 3.61 20.48
N GLU A 533 -5.09 3.13 21.51
CA GLU A 533 -4.47 2.54 22.71
C GLU A 533 -3.72 1.25 22.37
N CYS A 534 -4.29 0.39 21.50
CA CYS A 534 -3.62 -0.80 21.00
C CYS A 534 -2.36 -0.43 20.19
N GLY A 535 -2.46 0.58 19.31
CA GLY A 535 -1.33 1.09 18.54
C GLY A 535 -0.21 1.64 19.43
N TRP A 536 -0.57 2.38 20.48
CA TRP A 536 0.41 2.90 21.46
C TRP A 536 1.17 1.76 22.16
N GLU A 537 0.50 0.67 22.49
CA GLU A 537 1.19 -0.52 23.04
C GLU A 537 2.26 -1.06 22.09
N LEU A 538 2.00 -1.07 20.77
CA LEU A 538 3.00 -1.46 19.77
C LEU A 538 4.17 -0.46 19.70
N VAL A 539 3.89 0.84 19.84
CA VAL A 539 4.92 1.89 19.86
C VAL A 539 5.83 1.75 21.08
N LYS A 540 5.27 1.55 22.27
CA LYS A 540 6.04 1.31 23.51
C LYS A 540 6.96 0.09 23.40
N ARG A 541 6.54 -0.95 22.68
CA ARG A 541 7.32 -2.17 22.44
C ARG A 541 8.32 -2.04 21.29
N GLY A 542 8.37 -0.89 20.60
CA GLY A 542 9.24 -0.67 19.44
C GLY A 542 8.88 -1.56 18.25
N ILE A 543 7.60 -1.97 18.10
CA ILE A 543 7.10 -2.80 17.02
C ILE A 543 6.66 -1.93 15.84
N SER A 544 6.05 -0.77 16.12
CA SER A 544 5.62 0.21 15.11
C SER A 544 6.12 1.61 15.47
N GLY A 545 6.10 2.54 14.52
CA GLY A 545 6.46 3.94 14.74
C GLY A 545 5.28 4.76 15.26
N LEU A 546 5.57 5.84 16.01
CA LEU A 546 4.55 6.76 16.50
C LEU A 546 3.77 7.40 15.33
N ASP A 547 4.47 7.77 14.26
CA ASP A 547 3.87 8.40 13.07
C ASP A 547 2.79 7.51 12.41
N GLU A 548 2.99 6.18 12.41
CA GLU A 548 2.00 5.23 11.92
C GLU A 548 0.69 5.28 12.71
N ILE A 549 0.79 5.44 14.02
CA ILE A 549 -0.39 5.48 14.90
C ILE A 549 -1.07 6.85 14.85
N MET A 550 -0.31 7.91 14.67
CA MET A 550 -0.84 9.28 14.51
C MET A 550 -1.79 9.41 13.31
N CYS A 551 -1.61 8.59 12.26
CA CYS A 551 -2.54 8.54 11.12
C CYS A 551 -3.97 8.13 11.53
N TYR A 552 -4.13 7.51 12.69
CA TYR A 552 -5.43 7.05 13.21
C TYR A 552 -6.02 7.94 14.31
N ALA A 553 -5.39 9.09 14.61
CA ALA A 553 -5.82 10.00 15.66
C ALA A 553 -7.26 10.51 15.48
N ASN A 554 -7.67 10.77 14.24
CA ASN A 554 -8.95 11.41 13.91
C ASN A 554 -10.09 10.41 13.57
N LEU A 555 -9.91 9.11 13.75
CA LEU A 555 -10.95 8.12 13.42
C LEU A 555 -12.24 8.30 14.24
N ASN A 556 -12.17 8.97 15.37
CA ASN A 556 -13.31 9.22 16.24
C ASN A 556 -14.07 10.53 15.93
N ASP A 557 -13.49 11.45 15.13
CA ASP A 557 -14.03 12.78 14.87
C ASP A 557 -14.82 12.90 13.56
N GLU A 558 -14.73 11.92 12.65
CA GLU A 558 -15.42 11.97 11.34
C GLU A 558 -16.96 11.96 11.45
N ALA A 559 -17.53 11.62 12.60
CA ALA A 559 -18.99 11.72 12.82
C ALA A 559 -19.50 13.18 12.89
N VAL A 560 -18.62 14.18 13.02
CA VAL A 560 -18.99 15.60 13.15
C VAL A 560 -18.89 16.37 11.81
N SER A 561 -18.16 15.87 10.81
CA SER A 561 -17.91 16.61 9.57
C SER A 561 -18.98 16.44 8.49
N HIS A 562 -19.85 15.44 8.54
CA HIS A 562 -20.94 15.23 7.58
C HIS A 562 -22.26 15.97 7.91
N ALA A 563 -22.28 16.79 8.99
CA ALA A 563 -23.45 17.61 9.35
C ALA A 563 -23.37 19.04 8.82
N LYS A 564 -22.37 19.40 8.00
CA LYS A 564 -22.22 20.72 7.36
C LYS A 564 -21.70 20.59 5.93
N VAL A 565 -22.55 20.16 5.03
CA VAL A 565 -22.55 20.62 3.62
C VAL A 565 -24.00 20.60 3.13
#